data_a792def13dbc2aac69555c3fffd9677c
#
_entry.id   a792def13dbc2aac69555c3fffd9677c
#
_cell.length_a   1.000
_cell.length_b   1.000
_cell.length_c   1.000
_cell.angle_alpha   90.00
_cell.angle_beta   90.00
_cell.angle_gamma   90.00
#
_symmetry.space_group_name_H-M   'P 1'
#
loop_
_entity.id
_entity.type
_entity.pdbx_description
1 polymer ?
#
loop_
_entity_poly.entity_id
_entity_poly.type
_entity_poly.pdbx_seq_one_letter_code
_entity_poly.pdbx_strand_id
1 'polypeptide(L)'
;GKGAFSFIIVDGMEDKRVSALREKIEKVDNVDSAIWYDSVMDLSVPKEMLPDDIYNAFNSGDTTIIAVFFKTSTSADETMDAIKEVRKIADKNCYVTGMSAVVTDLKDLCEREEPIYVGIAVLLCTVTMMIFMDNWIIPFLFLANIGMAIVVNLGSNYFMGEISYVT
;
A
#
# COMPACT_ATOMS: atom_id res chain seq x y z
N GLY A 1 9.11 1.03 14.81
CA GLY A 1 7.81 1.68 14.68
C GLY A 1 6.71 0.64 14.86
N LYS A 2 5.85 0.88 15.78
CA LYS A 2 4.77 -0.06 16.11
C LYS A 2 3.64 0.12 15.10
N GLY A 3 3.26 -0.98 14.43
CA GLY A 3 1.97 -1.19 13.80
C GLY A 3 1.58 -0.20 12.70
N ALA A 4 1.66 -0.63 11.45
CA ALA A 4 0.97 0.02 10.36
C ALA A 4 -0.54 -0.04 10.61
N PHE A 5 -1.28 0.95 10.12
CA PHE A 5 -2.73 0.95 10.20
C PHE A 5 -3.36 1.47 8.90
N SER A 6 -4.55 0.99 8.63
CA SER A 6 -5.41 1.48 7.53
C SER A 6 -6.84 1.60 8.03
N PHE A 7 -7.61 2.43 7.36
CA PHE A 7 -9.02 2.55 7.58
C PHE A 7 -9.78 1.98 6.37
N ILE A 8 -10.85 1.26 6.63
CA ILE A 8 -11.79 0.83 5.60
C ILE A 8 -13.06 1.59 5.81
N ILE A 9 -13.38 2.44 4.86
CA ILE A 9 -14.64 3.18 4.82
C ILE A 9 -15.66 2.31 4.10
N VAL A 10 -16.74 1.98 4.77
CA VAL A 10 -17.83 1.14 4.23
C VAL A 10 -19.07 2.02 4.09
N ASP A 11 -19.63 2.08 2.89
CA ASP A 11 -20.79 2.89 2.58
C ASP A 11 -22.03 2.02 2.32
N GLY A 12 -23.15 2.33 2.98
CA GLY A 12 -24.44 1.72 2.74
C GLY A 12 -24.54 0.20 2.98
N MET A 13 -23.74 -0.36 3.90
CA MET A 13 -23.73 -1.80 4.19
C MET A 13 -24.42 -2.09 5.53
N GLU A 14 -25.21 -3.16 5.59
CA GLU A 14 -25.84 -3.62 6.83
C GLU A 14 -24.78 -4.08 7.86
N ASP A 15 -25.02 -3.79 9.15
CA ASP A 15 -24.10 -4.06 10.25
C ASP A 15 -23.62 -5.52 10.31
N LYS A 16 -24.51 -6.49 10.04
CA LYS A 16 -24.16 -7.92 9.98
C LYS A 16 -23.13 -8.23 8.87
N ARG A 17 -23.23 -7.55 7.74
CA ARG A 17 -22.30 -7.70 6.62
C ARG A 17 -20.99 -7.03 6.93
N VAL A 18 -21.01 -5.87 7.60
CA VAL A 18 -19.79 -5.17 8.06
C VAL A 18 -19.03 -6.01 9.07
N SER A 19 -19.73 -6.62 10.04
CA SER A 19 -19.12 -7.55 11.00
C SER A 19 -18.49 -8.78 10.32
N ALA A 20 -19.21 -9.39 9.37
CA ALA A 20 -18.68 -10.51 8.60
C ALA A 20 -17.46 -10.10 7.73
N LEU A 21 -17.46 -8.87 7.20
CA LEU A 21 -16.31 -8.31 6.47
C LEU A 21 -15.13 -8.13 7.41
N ARG A 22 -15.32 -7.54 8.59
CA ARG A 22 -14.29 -7.38 9.62
C ARG A 22 -13.65 -8.71 9.98
N GLU A 23 -14.46 -9.76 10.23
CA GLU A 23 -13.93 -11.09 10.55
C GLU A 23 -13.11 -11.71 9.41
N LYS A 24 -13.46 -11.44 8.15
CA LYS A 24 -12.68 -11.89 7.00
C LYS A 24 -11.35 -11.14 6.91
N ILE A 25 -11.35 -9.83 7.18
CA ILE A 25 -10.16 -8.99 7.17
C ILE A 25 -9.20 -9.42 8.29
N GLU A 26 -9.71 -9.73 9.47
CA GLU A 26 -8.91 -10.18 10.61
C GLU A 26 -8.18 -11.51 10.35
N LYS A 27 -8.68 -12.33 9.41
CA LYS A 27 -8.05 -13.60 8.98
C LYS A 27 -6.96 -13.42 7.92
N VAL A 28 -6.80 -12.23 7.36
CA VAL A 28 -5.74 -11.93 6.39
C VAL A 28 -4.39 -12.02 7.09
N ASP A 29 -3.43 -12.64 6.41
CA ASP A 29 -2.07 -12.74 6.96
C ASP A 29 -1.47 -11.34 7.21
N ASN A 30 -0.67 -11.22 8.26
CA ASN A 30 -0.10 -9.97 8.75
C ASN A 30 -1.10 -8.93 9.31
N VAL A 31 -2.41 -9.17 9.33
CA VAL A 31 -3.36 -8.38 10.11
C VAL A 31 -3.23 -8.76 11.58
N ASP A 32 -3.05 -7.77 12.44
CA ASP A 32 -3.00 -7.94 13.90
C ASP A 32 -4.39 -7.90 14.50
N SER A 33 -5.16 -6.88 14.13
CA SER A 33 -6.54 -6.71 14.57
C SER A 33 -7.34 -5.83 13.61
N ALA A 34 -8.63 -6.09 13.53
CA ALA A 34 -9.60 -5.24 12.84
C ALA A 34 -10.65 -4.79 13.86
N ILE A 35 -10.70 -3.48 14.12
CA ILE A 35 -11.55 -2.89 15.15
C ILE A 35 -12.69 -2.13 14.49
N TRP A 36 -13.89 -2.46 14.90
CA TRP A 36 -15.13 -1.78 14.58
C TRP A 36 -15.95 -1.66 15.87
N TYR A 37 -17.06 -0.97 15.87
CA TYR A 37 -17.82 -0.80 17.12
C TYR A 37 -18.34 -2.12 17.72
N ASP A 38 -18.51 -3.18 16.91
CA ASP A 38 -18.87 -4.53 17.39
C ASP A 38 -17.77 -5.19 18.23
N SER A 39 -16.54 -4.73 18.10
CA SER A 39 -15.41 -5.18 18.93
C SER A 39 -15.48 -4.62 20.37
N VAL A 40 -16.26 -3.56 20.56
CA VAL A 40 -16.42 -2.87 21.85
C VAL A 40 -17.80 -3.13 22.45
N MET A 41 -18.81 -3.39 21.61
CA MET A 41 -20.19 -3.58 22.01
C MET A 41 -20.88 -4.69 21.20
N ASP A 42 -21.82 -5.40 21.86
CA ASP A 42 -22.62 -6.45 21.21
C ASP A 42 -23.63 -5.82 20.22
N LEU A 43 -23.68 -6.36 18.98
CA LEU A 43 -24.62 -5.96 17.94
C LEU A 43 -26.10 -6.18 18.32
N SER A 44 -26.38 -6.94 19.38
CA SER A 44 -27.74 -7.13 19.90
C SER A 44 -28.28 -5.92 20.68
N VAL A 45 -27.40 -4.96 21.02
CA VAL A 45 -27.79 -3.70 21.66
C VAL A 45 -28.38 -2.76 20.62
N PRO A 46 -29.63 -2.26 20.82
CA PRO A 46 -30.21 -1.26 19.93
C PRO A 46 -29.34 -0.02 19.80
N LYS A 47 -29.22 0.53 18.59
CA LYS A 47 -28.36 1.70 18.28
C LYS A 47 -28.67 2.90 19.17
N GLU A 48 -29.92 3.06 19.55
CA GLU A 48 -30.42 4.14 20.42
C GLU A 48 -29.93 4.06 21.87
N MET A 49 -29.39 2.90 22.27
CA MET A 49 -28.81 2.69 23.60
C MET A 49 -27.27 2.81 23.62
N LEU A 50 -26.65 3.00 22.46
CA LEU A 50 -25.21 3.21 22.36
C LEU A 50 -24.86 4.64 22.81
N PRO A 51 -23.74 4.84 23.55
CA PRO A 51 -23.23 6.17 23.78
C PRO A 51 -22.92 6.86 22.44
N ASP A 52 -23.48 8.04 22.24
CA ASP A 52 -23.34 8.82 20.98
C ASP A 52 -21.87 9.01 20.59
N ASP A 53 -20.99 9.19 21.55
CA ASP A 53 -19.55 9.38 21.32
C ASP A 53 -18.90 8.16 20.68
N ILE A 54 -19.29 6.95 21.07
CA ILE A 54 -18.74 5.70 20.51
C ILE A 54 -19.33 5.44 19.13
N TYR A 55 -20.65 5.58 19.01
CA TYR A 55 -21.31 5.35 17.71
C TYR A 55 -20.81 6.32 16.65
N ASN A 56 -20.74 7.62 16.96
CA ASN A 56 -20.31 8.66 16.04
C ASN A 56 -18.81 8.61 15.73
N ALA A 57 -17.99 7.95 16.57
CA ALA A 57 -16.58 7.74 16.28
C ALA A 57 -16.34 6.80 15.09
N PHE A 58 -17.25 5.84 14.86
CA PHE A 58 -17.15 4.86 13.79
C PHE A 58 -18.15 5.09 12.66
N ASN A 59 -19.22 5.86 12.88
CA ASN A 59 -20.31 6.00 11.93
C ASN A 59 -20.63 7.48 11.65
N SER A 60 -20.92 7.76 10.39
CA SER A 60 -21.39 9.07 9.94
C SER A 60 -22.44 8.86 8.83
N GLY A 61 -23.72 9.07 9.16
CA GLY A 61 -24.83 8.73 8.25
C GLY A 61 -24.86 7.25 7.91
N ASP A 62 -24.84 6.91 6.63
CA ASP A 62 -24.82 5.52 6.14
C ASP A 62 -23.39 4.94 6.01
N THR A 63 -22.39 5.71 6.38
CA THR A 63 -20.98 5.32 6.26
C THR A 63 -20.41 4.89 7.60
N THR A 64 -19.68 3.78 7.61
CA THR A 64 -18.96 3.29 8.81
C THR A 64 -17.49 3.05 8.51
N ILE A 65 -16.65 3.04 9.55
CA ILE A 65 -15.20 2.91 9.44
C ILE A 65 -14.72 1.71 10.25
N ILE A 66 -13.93 0.85 9.62
CA ILE A 66 -13.20 -0.24 10.28
C ILE A 66 -11.73 0.18 10.35
N ALA A 67 -11.14 0.14 11.55
CA ALA A 67 -9.71 0.36 11.74
C ALA A 67 -8.98 -0.99 11.68
N VAL A 68 -8.00 -1.11 10.79
CA VAL A 68 -7.20 -2.33 10.60
C VAL A 68 -5.77 -2.04 11.01
N PHE A 69 -5.22 -2.85 11.91
CA PHE A 69 -3.85 -2.78 12.37
C PHE A 69 -3.05 -3.97 11.82
N PHE A 70 -1.80 -3.72 11.45
CA PHE A 70 -0.90 -4.71 10.89
C PHE A 70 0.26 -5.00 11.85
N LYS A 71 0.81 -6.21 11.78
CA LYS A 71 1.91 -6.67 12.65
C LYS A 71 3.24 -6.02 12.31
N THR A 72 3.47 -5.73 11.02
CA THR A 72 4.71 -5.15 10.50
C THR A 72 4.57 -3.65 10.22
N SER A 73 5.66 -3.01 9.81
CA SER A 73 5.70 -1.57 9.54
C SER A 73 4.95 -1.20 8.26
N THR A 74 4.64 0.09 8.09
CA THR A 74 3.90 0.64 6.94
C THR A 74 4.54 0.32 5.60
N SER A 75 5.87 0.25 5.54
CA SER A 75 6.64 0.01 4.32
C SER A 75 7.10 -1.44 4.15
N ALA A 76 6.70 -2.34 5.04
CA ALA A 76 7.01 -3.76 4.91
C ALA A 76 6.17 -4.41 3.79
N ASP A 77 6.78 -5.31 3.03
CA ASP A 77 6.12 -6.01 1.92
C ASP A 77 4.92 -6.82 2.40
N GLU A 78 5.00 -7.44 3.58
CA GLU A 78 3.91 -8.18 4.20
C GLU A 78 2.69 -7.28 4.49
N THR A 79 2.92 -6.01 4.90
CA THR A 79 1.83 -5.05 5.10
C THR A 79 1.19 -4.67 3.77
N MET A 80 1.99 -4.46 2.72
CA MET A 80 1.50 -4.11 1.40
C MET A 80 0.68 -5.26 0.78
N ASP A 81 1.15 -6.48 0.92
CA ASP A 81 0.44 -7.67 0.45
C ASP A 81 -0.87 -7.88 1.22
N ALA A 82 -0.85 -7.68 2.54
CA ALA A 82 -2.07 -7.70 3.35
C ALA A 82 -3.09 -6.62 2.90
N ILE A 83 -2.65 -5.41 2.58
CA ILE A 83 -3.52 -4.34 2.07
C ILE A 83 -4.11 -4.72 0.71
N LYS A 84 -3.33 -5.34 -0.19
CA LYS A 84 -3.82 -5.84 -1.49
C LYS A 84 -4.86 -6.95 -1.30
N GLU A 85 -4.66 -7.84 -0.35
CA GLU A 85 -5.63 -8.88 0.02
C GLU A 85 -6.91 -8.28 0.62
N VAL A 86 -6.78 -7.35 1.54
CA VAL A 86 -7.92 -6.63 2.12
C VAL A 86 -8.75 -5.92 1.03
N ARG A 87 -8.08 -5.30 0.04
CA ARG A 87 -8.77 -4.67 -1.10
C ARG A 87 -9.53 -5.68 -1.97
N LYS A 88 -9.06 -6.91 -2.11
CA LYS A 88 -9.77 -7.98 -2.84
C LYS A 88 -11.01 -8.47 -2.08
N ILE A 89 -10.93 -8.50 -0.75
CA ILE A 89 -12.04 -8.90 0.12
C ILE A 89 -13.08 -7.77 0.23
N ALA A 90 -12.63 -6.52 0.18
CA ALA A 90 -13.46 -5.33 0.23
C ALA A 90 -14.36 -5.26 -1.01
N ASP A 91 -15.65 -5.05 -0.79
CA ASP A 91 -16.67 -4.92 -1.85
C ASP A 91 -16.56 -3.54 -2.53
N LYS A 92 -17.29 -3.33 -3.61
CA LYS A 92 -17.30 -2.07 -4.37
C LYS A 92 -17.69 -0.83 -3.55
N ASN A 93 -18.38 -1.05 -2.44
CA ASN A 93 -18.81 -0.01 -1.50
C ASN A 93 -17.80 0.23 -0.37
N CYS A 94 -16.61 -0.35 -0.45
CA CYS A 94 -15.59 -0.25 0.57
C CYS A 94 -14.35 0.45 0.00
N TYR A 95 -13.85 1.45 0.72
CA TYR A 95 -12.66 2.20 0.34
C TYR A 95 -11.57 1.98 1.39
N VAL A 96 -10.47 1.36 0.98
CA VAL A 96 -9.29 1.16 1.84
C VAL A 96 -8.42 2.41 1.75
N THR A 97 -8.23 3.09 2.88
CA THR A 97 -7.47 4.34 3.00
C THR A 97 -6.56 4.29 4.22
N GLY A 98 -5.79 5.34 4.42
CA GLY A 98 -4.84 5.47 5.52
C GLY A 98 -3.39 5.45 5.04
N MET A 99 -2.46 5.74 5.96
CA MET A 99 -1.05 5.91 5.62
C MET A 99 -0.47 4.67 4.93
N SER A 100 -0.76 3.48 5.43
CA SER A 100 -0.24 2.23 4.85
C SER A 100 -0.80 1.97 3.45
N ALA A 101 -2.07 2.29 3.20
CA ALA A 101 -2.69 2.16 1.88
C ALA A 101 -2.06 3.14 0.87
N VAL A 102 -1.80 4.39 1.28
CA VAL A 102 -1.13 5.41 0.44
C VAL A 102 0.30 4.98 0.10
N VAL A 103 1.06 4.47 1.06
CA VAL A 103 2.43 3.99 0.81
C VAL A 103 2.44 2.81 -0.16
N THR A 104 1.47 1.89 -0.04
CA THR A 104 1.30 0.78 -0.99
C THR A 104 1.04 1.30 -2.40
N ASP A 105 0.13 2.27 -2.55
CA ASP A 105 -0.21 2.85 -3.86
C ASP A 105 0.99 3.60 -4.48
N LEU A 106 1.75 4.33 -3.64
CA LEU A 106 2.97 5.00 -4.10
C LEU A 106 4.01 3.99 -4.57
N LYS A 107 4.22 2.90 -3.85
CA LYS A 107 5.16 1.85 -4.27
C LYS A 107 4.73 1.21 -5.59
N ASP A 108 3.48 0.79 -5.71
CA ASP A 108 2.95 0.19 -6.95
C ASP A 108 3.06 1.17 -8.14
N LEU A 109 2.84 2.48 -7.89
CA LEU A 109 3.01 3.51 -8.90
C LEU A 109 4.49 3.65 -9.32
N CYS A 110 5.41 3.74 -8.36
CA CYS A 110 6.84 3.82 -8.61
C CYS A 110 7.34 2.61 -9.40
N GLU A 111 7.03 1.40 -8.96
CA GLU A 111 7.43 0.16 -9.63
C GLU A 111 6.93 0.07 -11.08
N ARG A 112 5.77 0.65 -11.35
CA ARG A 112 5.18 0.66 -12.70
C ARG A 112 5.76 1.74 -13.60
N GLU A 113 5.99 2.93 -13.08
CA GLU A 113 6.37 4.10 -13.87
C GLU A 113 7.89 4.28 -13.98
N GLU A 114 8.64 3.90 -12.94
CA GLU A 114 10.10 4.06 -12.90
C GLU A 114 10.81 3.49 -14.14
N PRO A 115 10.54 2.24 -14.59
CA PRO A 115 11.24 1.69 -15.75
C PRO A 115 10.94 2.45 -17.05
N ILE A 116 9.76 3.07 -17.17
CA ILE A 116 9.38 3.86 -18.33
C ILE A 116 10.18 5.15 -18.38
N TYR A 117 10.26 5.88 -17.26
CA TYR A 117 11.03 7.13 -17.19
C TYR A 117 12.53 6.89 -17.35
N VAL A 118 13.06 5.83 -16.75
CA VAL A 118 14.46 5.43 -16.94
C VAL A 118 14.73 5.09 -18.39
N GLY A 119 13.85 4.36 -19.06
CA GLY A 119 13.98 4.05 -20.48
C GLY A 119 14.00 5.29 -21.37
N ILE A 120 13.10 6.25 -21.12
CA ILE A 120 13.06 7.53 -21.85
C ILE A 120 14.35 8.33 -21.61
N ALA A 121 14.80 8.42 -20.35
CA ALA A 121 16.03 9.15 -20.00
C ALA A 121 17.26 8.55 -20.71
N VAL A 122 17.40 7.21 -20.70
CA VAL A 122 18.48 6.50 -21.38
C VAL A 122 18.46 6.76 -22.89
N LEU A 123 17.26 6.73 -23.49
CA LEU A 123 17.10 7.01 -24.93
C LEU A 123 17.51 8.44 -25.27
N LEU A 124 17.03 9.42 -24.51
CA LEU A 124 17.39 10.84 -24.72
C LEU A 124 18.89 11.09 -24.53
N CYS A 125 19.51 10.52 -23.51
CA CYS A 125 20.96 10.60 -23.28
C CYS A 125 21.74 9.99 -24.45
N THR A 126 21.32 8.83 -24.93
CA THR A 126 21.97 8.15 -26.05
C THR A 126 21.90 8.98 -27.32
N VAL A 127 20.70 9.50 -27.66
CA VAL A 127 20.52 10.38 -28.84
C VAL A 127 21.37 11.64 -28.72
N THR A 128 21.40 12.28 -27.55
CA THR A 128 22.20 13.47 -27.32
C THR A 128 23.69 13.17 -27.51
N MET A 129 24.18 12.05 -26.96
CA MET A 129 25.58 11.64 -27.14
C MET A 129 25.92 11.36 -28.61
N MET A 130 25.02 10.72 -29.37
CA MET A 130 25.21 10.46 -30.80
C MET A 130 25.32 11.75 -31.63
N ILE A 131 24.59 12.79 -31.24
CA ILE A 131 24.63 14.10 -31.92
C ILE A 131 25.92 14.86 -31.63
N PHE A 132 26.39 14.84 -30.39
CA PHE A 132 27.53 15.66 -29.94
C PHE A 132 28.88 14.95 -29.99
N MET A 133 28.90 13.64 -30.18
CA MET A 133 30.16 12.85 -30.24
C MET A 133 30.41 12.26 -31.62
N ASP A 134 31.57 12.49 -32.14
CA ASP A 134 32.01 11.98 -33.45
C ASP A 134 32.25 10.45 -33.48
N ASN A 135 32.14 9.78 -32.33
CA ASN A 135 32.45 8.37 -32.18
C ASN A 135 31.27 7.58 -31.58
N TRP A 136 30.72 6.64 -32.37
CA TRP A 136 29.58 5.82 -32.00
C TRP A 136 29.86 4.78 -30.90
N ILE A 137 31.12 4.50 -30.62
CA ILE A 137 31.52 3.53 -29.59
C ILE A 137 31.28 4.08 -28.18
N ILE A 138 31.44 5.41 -27.99
CA ILE A 138 31.34 6.06 -26.66
C ILE A 138 29.96 5.90 -26.04
N PRO A 139 28.84 6.15 -26.74
CA PRO A 139 27.50 5.92 -26.18
C PRO A 139 27.27 4.47 -25.72
N PHE A 140 27.77 3.48 -26.46
CA PHE A 140 27.64 2.07 -26.08
C PHE A 140 28.45 1.72 -24.84
N LEU A 141 29.66 2.23 -24.71
CA LEU A 141 30.48 2.05 -23.52
C LEU A 141 29.83 2.70 -22.30
N PHE A 142 29.22 3.86 -22.48
CA PHE A 142 28.52 4.55 -21.42
C PHE A 142 27.28 3.76 -20.95
N LEU A 143 26.46 3.26 -21.88
CA LEU A 143 25.34 2.40 -21.58
C LEU A 143 25.74 1.10 -20.88
N ALA A 144 26.83 0.48 -21.32
CA ALA A 144 27.37 -0.72 -20.69
C ALA A 144 27.83 -0.43 -19.24
N ASN A 145 28.44 0.73 -18.99
CA ASN A 145 28.87 1.14 -17.67
C ASN A 145 27.66 1.39 -16.74
N ILE A 146 26.61 2.08 -17.23
CA ILE A 146 25.35 2.27 -16.48
C ILE A 146 24.69 0.92 -16.19
N GLY A 147 24.59 0.03 -17.19
CA GLY A 147 24.04 -1.30 -17.00
C GLY A 147 24.77 -2.11 -15.94
N MET A 148 26.10 -2.05 -15.97
CA MET A 148 26.93 -2.71 -14.95
C MET A 148 26.72 -2.09 -13.55
N ALA A 149 26.61 -0.77 -13.44
CA ALA A 149 26.33 -0.08 -12.18
C ALA A 149 24.98 -0.49 -11.61
N ILE A 150 23.95 -0.61 -12.46
CA ILE A 150 22.62 -1.08 -12.04
C ILE A 150 22.68 -2.53 -11.53
N VAL A 151 23.34 -3.43 -12.24
CA VAL A 151 23.49 -4.84 -11.85
C VAL A 151 24.23 -4.96 -10.51
N VAL A 152 25.31 -4.18 -10.32
CA VAL A 152 26.06 -4.18 -9.06
C VAL A 152 25.21 -3.62 -7.92
N ASN A 153 24.43 -2.56 -8.17
CA ASN A 153 23.55 -1.97 -7.17
C ASN A 153 22.43 -2.94 -6.77
N LEU A 154 21.72 -3.54 -7.74
CA LEU A 154 20.70 -4.55 -7.45
C LEU A 154 21.28 -5.78 -6.75
N GLY A 155 22.47 -6.23 -7.18
CA GLY A 155 23.16 -7.35 -6.54
C GLY A 155 23.57 -7.04 -5.11
N SER A 156 24.08 -5.84 -4.83
CA SER A 156 24.43 -5.44 -3.45
C SER A 156 23.20 -5.29 -2.56
N ASN A 157 22.10 -4.77 -3.08
CA ASN A 157 20.83 -4.67 -2.35
C ASN A 157 20.29 -6.06 -1.96
N TYR A 158 20.43 -7.05 -2.82
CA TYR A 158 20.03 -8.42 -2.51
C TYR A 158 20.79 -8.98 -1.29
N PHE A 159 22.05 -8.60 -1.11
CA PHE A 159 22.88 -9.03 0.05
C PHE A 159 22.63 -8.20 1.32
N MET A 160 22.17 -6.95 1.20
CA MET A 160 21.99 -6.03 2.33
C MET A 160 20.59 -6.05 2.94
N GLY A 161 19.63 -6.76 2.34
CA GLY A 161 18.24 -6.77 2.76
C GLY A 161 17.45 -5.56 2.25
N GLU A 162 16.18 -5.50 2.60
CA GLU A 162 15.23 -4.52 2.08
C GLU A 162 15.66 -3.07 2.35
N ILE A 163 15.76 -2.27 1.29
CA ILE A 163 15.86 -0.82 1.40
C ILE A 163 14.45 -0.25 1.24
N SER A 164 13.95 0.38 2.30
CA SER A 164 12.67 1.08 2.26
C SER A 164 12.75 2.30 1.33
N TYR A 165 11.81 2.43 0.41
CA TYR A 165 11.66 3.63 -0.45
C TYR A 165 11.26 4.90 0.34
N VAL A 166 11.04 4.80 1.64
CA VAL A 166 10.50 5.87 2.49
C VAL A 166 11.48 6.36 3.55
N THR A 167 12.74 5.96 3.48
CA THR A 167 13.80 6.48 4.38
C THR A 167 14.69 7.49 3.69
#